data_a17ae32894581046e20cee5a7434e842
#
_entry.id   a17ae32894581046e20cee5a7434e842
#
_cell.length_a   1.000
_cell.length_b   1.000
_cell.length_c   1.000
_cell.angle_alpha   90.00
_cell.angle_beta   90.00
_cell.angle_gamma   90.00
#
_symmetry.space_group_name_H-M   'P 1'
#
loop_
_entity.id
_entity.type
_entity.pdbx_description
1 polymer ?
#
loop_
_entity_poly.entity_id
_entity_poly.type
_entity_poly.pdbx_seq_one_letter_code
_entity_poly.pdbx_strand_id
1 'polypeptide(L)'
;MAKGVYILDSEVVIVGGGPFGLMLAIELGRRNVTTLLYDAKNGTAYNPQANATQARTMEYFRRLGIADEIRALGMPANYPTDIAYFTRYGHHELGRFELPASSKANALVRSNQGSWTASEAPHRISQKFVEPVLRRLAEAYDSVTINFGWRMTEFKEGASSVSAVFEQSETDVTHNINATYLIGADGARSMVRKQLGYSLLGEYGEERHFFGGRMYAVYLRCPEFYEVVGKQPAWMNWTFNDNRRALMAAVDGKGEFAFHTQLRSDEDEATITDERAADLFREACGVNIDCEVLSHMGWTAGHSLVADHFISDRVIIGGDAAHLFTPAGGLGYNTAVEDAVNLGWKLAAVLKGQGGRGLIESYEFERQKVALRNTGYARGFADSVGNFVPEDNLEANTENGELLRSAAGEYLVEHAKREFNIPGITFGARYDGSPVLPKTDE
;
A
#
# COMPACT_ATOMS: atom_id res chain seq x y z
N MET A 1 -35.79 -5.09 -18.85
CA MET A 1 -36.06 -4.11 -17.80
C MET A 1 -35.69 -2.72 -18.33
N ALA A 2 -36.45 -1.68 -18.02
CA ALA A 2 -36.13 -0.34 -18.52
C ALA A 2 -34.78 0.12 -17.94
N LYS A 3 -33.89 0.67 -18.78
CA LYS A 3 -32.63 1.29 -18.32
C LYS A 3 -32.97 2.44 -17.38
N GLY A 4 -32.62 2.28 -16.11
CA GLY A 4 -32.81 3.35 -15.12
C GLY A 4 -31.65 4.34 -15.22
N VAL A 5 -31.96 5.59 -15.60
CA VAL A 5 -30.99 6.70 -15.59
C VAL A 5 -31.32 7.62 -14.42
N TYR A 6 -30.38 7.81 -13.50
CA TYR A 6 -30.53 8.69 -12.35
C TYR A 6 -29.56 9.88 -12.49
N ILE A 7 -30.03 11.08 -12.20
CA ILE A 7 -29.21 12.29 -12.15
C ILE A 7 -29.05 12.65 -10.69
N LEU A 8 -27.80 12.77 -10.25
CA LEU A 8 -27.42 13.04 -8.85
C LEU A 8 -26.44 14.22 -8.81
N ASP A 9 -26.64 15.12 -7.87
CA ASP A 9 -25.75 16.24 -7.63
C ASP A 9 -24.92 16.00 -6.35
N SER A 10 -23.67 16.44 -6.35
CA SER A 10 -22.78 16.36 -5.19
C SER A 10 -21.73 17.49 -5.22
N GLU A 11 -21.13 17.80 -4.08
CA GLU A 11 -19.97 18.70 -4.07
C GLU A 11 -18.72 17.97 -4.59
N VAL A 12 -18.54 16.70 -4.20
CA VAL A 12 -17.40 15.88 -4.60
C VAL A 12 -17.84 14.49 -5.05
N VAL A 13 -17.32 14.03 -6.18
CA VAL A 13 -17.39 12.62 -6.59
C VAL A 13 -16.00 12.00 -6.57
N ILE A 14 -15.86 10.85 -5.90
CA ILE A 14 -14.60 10.09 -5.78
C ILE A 14 -14.73 8.80 -6.61
N VAL A 15 -13.77 8.56 -7.48
CA VAL A 15 -13.68 7.36 -8.33
C VAL A 15 -12.62 6.44 -7.77
N GLY A 16 -13.03 5.40 -7.05
CA GLY A 16 -12.17 4.42 -6.40
C GLY A 16 -12.29 4.41 -4.87
N GLY A 17 -12.60 3.23 -4.32
CA GLY A 17 -12.81 2.96 -2.89
C GLY A 17 -11.61 2.27 -2.21
N GLY A 18 -10.40 2.52 -2.70
CA GLY A 18 -9.16 2.11 -2.00
C GLY A 18 -8.82 3.04 -0.83
N PRO A 19 -7.65 2.85 -0.19
CA PRO A 19 -7.26 3.61 1.01
C PRO A 19 -7.27 5.13 0.83
N PHE A 20 -6.82 5.64 -0.33
CA PHE A 20 -6.88 7.06 -0.65
C PHE A 20 -8.33 7.56 -0.71
N GLY A 21 -9.17 6.88 -1.49
CA GLY A 21 -10.57 7.30 -1.69
C GLY A 21 -11.38 7.24 -0.41
N LEU A 22 -11.27 6.14 0.37
CA LEU A 22 -11.96 5.98 1.65
C LEU A 22 -11.48 7.01 2.69
N MET A 23 -10.18 7.23 2.79
CA MET A 23 -9.64 8.23 3.72
C MET A 23 -10.07 9.64 3.34
N LEU A 24 -10.11 9.97 2.05
CA LEU A 24 -10.60 11.24 1.56
C LEU A 24 -12.10 11.43 1.85
N ALA A 25 -12.91 10.39 1.64
CA ALA A 25 -14.33 10.42 1.98
C ALA A 25 -14.54 10.71 3.48
N ILE A 26 -13.72 10.11 4.37
CA ILE A 26 -13.73 10.40 5.81
C ILE A 26 -13.37 11.87 6.07
N GLU A 27 -12.28 12.38 5.46
CA GLU A 27 -11.84 13.76 5.67
C GLU A 27 -12.86 14.79 5.18
N LEU A 28 -13.60 14.49 4.12
CA LEU A 28 -14.68 15.31 3.60
C LEU A 28 -15.96 15.19 4.47
N GLY A 29 -16.34 13.94 4.81
CA GLY A 29 -17.52 13.65 5.63
C GLY A 29 -17.50 14.33 6.99
N ARG A 30 -16.37 14.26 7.70
CA ARG A 30 -16.19 14.95 9.01
C ARG A 30 -16.23 16.47 8.91
N ARG A 31 -16.25 17.02 7.70
CA ARG A 31 -16.40 18.45 7.41
C ARG A 31 -17.74 18.76 6.73
N ASN A 32 -18.67 17.80 6.72
CA ASN A 32 -19.99 17.92 6.11
C ASN A 32 -19.93 18.39 4.64
N VAL A 33 -19.05 17.80 3.84
CA VAL A 33 -19.00 17.96 2.38
C VAL A 33 -19.76 16.80 1.76
N THR A 34 -20.75 17.10 0.92
CA THR A 34 -21.53 16.08 0.22
C THR A 34 -20.64 15.33 -0.76
N THR A 35 -20.49 14.03 -0.52
CA THR A 35 -19.51 13.18 -1.22
C THR A 35 -20.16 11.89 -1.70
N LEU A 36 -20.03 11.62 -2.99
CA LEU A 36 -20.35 10.34 -3.61
C LEU A 36 -19.06 9.59 -3.93
N LEU A 37 -18.91 8.37 -3.44
CA LEU A 37 -17.79 7.49 -3.79
C LEU A 37 -18.30 6.31 -4.59
N TYR A 38 -17.62 6.00 -5.69
CA TYR A 38 -17.90 4.87 -6.57
C TYR A 38 -16.67 3.99 -6.76
N ASP A 39 -16.83 2.68 -6.64
CA ASP A 39 -15.77 1.69 -6.96
C ASP A 39 -16.33 0.58 -7.84
N ALA A 40 -15.55 0.20 -8.84
CA ALA A 40 -15.90 -0.88 -9.78
C ALA A 40 -15.89 -2.28 -9.15
N LYS A 41 -15.20 -2.46 -8.03
CA LYS A 41 -15.19 -3.71 -7.27
C LYS A 41 -16.47 -3.83 -6.45
N ASN A 42 -16.85 -5.06 -6.11
CA ASN A 42 -18.04 -5.33 -5.28
C ASN A 42 -17.81 -5.11 -3.77
N GLY A 43 -16.59 -4.67 -3.37
CA GLY A 43 -16.25 -4.43 -1.97
C GLY A 43 -14.79 -4.05 -1.78
N THR A 44 -14.37 -3.99 -0.52
CA THR A 44 -12.99 -3.71 -0.12
C THR A 44 -12.04 -4.84 -0.49
N ALA A 45 -10.73 -4.62 -0.41
CA ALA A 45 -9.70 -5.57 -0.84
C ALA A 45 -9.82 -6.92 -0.11
N TYR A 46 -9.92 -8.00 -0.87
CA TYR A 46 -9.84 -9.37 -0.36
C TYR A 46 -8.39 -9.83 -0.19
N ASN A 47 -7.54 -9.54 -1.16
CA ASN A 47 -6.14 -9.94 -1.16
C ASN A 47 -5.29 -9.04 -0.25
N PRO A 48 -4.30 -9.59 0.46
CA PRO A 48 -3.41 -8.82 1.34
C PRO A 48 -2.34 -8.08 0.51
N GLN A 49 -2.65 -6.87 0.05
CA GLN A 49 -1.78 -6.09 -0.84
C GLN A 49 -0.71 -5.29 -0.09
N ALA A 50 -1.07 -4.57 0.98
CA ALA A 50 -0.16 -3.80 1.82
C ALA A 50 -0.24 -4.31 3.26
N ASN A 51 0.90 -4.46 3.91
CA ASN A 51 1.00 -5.12 5.23
C ASN A 51 1.73 -4.27 6.29
N ALA A 52 2.05 -3.00 5.98
CA ALA A 52 2.77 -2.12 6.89
C ALA A 52 2.11 -0.76 6.98
N THR A 53 1.60 -0.42 8.17
CA THR A 53 1.08 0.91 8.49
C THR A 53 2.13 1.68 9.28
N GLN A 54 2.59 2.81 8.73
CA GLN A 54 3.62 3.65 9.33
C GLN A 54 3.06 4.45 10.52
N ALA A 55 3.96 4.93 11.39
CA ALA A 55 3.60 5.70 12.57
C ALA A 55 2.72 6.94 12.25
N ARG A 56 3.02 7.67 11.18
CA ARG A 56 2.22 8.83 10.75
C ARG A 56 0.79 8.45 10.36
N THR A 57 0.61 7.35 9.66
CA THR A 57 -0.73 6.84 9.31
C THR A 57 -1.49 6.40 10.56
N MET A 58 -0.82 5.75 11.52
CA MET A 58 -1.42 5.43 12.81
C MET A 58 -1.80 6.68 13.62
N GLU A 59 -1.05 7.79 13.54
CA GLU A 59 -1.44 9.07 14.14
C GLU A 59 -2.71 9.65 13.49
N TYR A 60 -2.89 9.50 12.18
CA TYR A 60 -4.15 9.87 11.52
C TYR A 60 -5.31 9.00 12.01
N PHE A 61 -5.09 7.69 12.14
CA PHE A 61 -6.11 6.78 12.68
C PHE A 61 -6.44 7.11 14.16
N ARG A 62 -5.45 7.50 14.96
CA ARG A 62 -5.68 8.00 16.32
C ARG A 62 -6.53 9.27 16.34
N ARG A 63 -6.23 10.24 15.46
CA ARG A 63 -7.04 11.46 15.31
C ARG A 63 -8.49 11.15 14.92
N LEU A 64 -8.73 10.06 14.19
CA LEU A 64 -10.05 9.58 13.81
C LEU A 64 -10.72 8.69 14.87
N GLY A 65 -10.01 8.34 15.95
CA GLY A 65 -10.51 7.47 17.02
C GLY A 65 -10.51 5.98 16.71
N ILE A 66 -9.82 5.54 15.65
CA ILE A 66 -9.81 4.14 15.19
C ILE A 66 -8.47 3.41 15.39
N ALA A 67 -7.44 4.05 15.95
CA ALA A 67 -6.12 3.43 16.08
C ALA A 67 -6.13 2.15 16.93
N ASP A 68 -6.85 2.14 18.04
CA ASP A 68 -6.96 0.97 18.92
C ASP A 68 -7.74 -0.18 18.24
N GLU A 69 -8.78 0.15 17.48
CA GLU A 69 -9.51 -0.83 16.68
C GLU A 69 -8.60 -1.47 15.62
N ILE A 70 -7.82 -0.65 14.88
CA ILE A 70 -6.87 -1.14 13.89
C ILE A 70 -5.81 -2.03 14.54
N ARG A 71 -5.31 -1.68 15.74
CA ARG A 71 -4.33 -2.51 16.48
C ARG A 71 -4.90 -3.84 16.97
N ALA A 72 -6.21 -3.92 17.19
CA ALA A 72 -6.88 -5.13 17.60
C ALA A 72 -7.17 -6.13 16.46
N LEU A 73 -7.01 -5.68 15.21
CA LEU A 73 -7.24 -6.47 13.99
C LEU A 73 -5.95 -7.09 13.46
N GLY A 74 -6.09 -8.11 12.63
CA GLY A 74 -4.98 -8.80 11.99
C GLY A 74 -4.27 -9.76 12.94
N MET A 75 -2.95 -9.61 13.10
CA MET A 75 -2.13 -10.50 13.92
C MET A 75 -2.41 -10.33 15.42
N PRO A 76 -2.26 -11.41 16.23
CA PRO A 76 -2.32 -11.31 17.68
C PRO A 76 -1.37 -10.25 18.24
N ALA A 77 -1.78 -9.56 19.32
CA ALA A 77 -1.05 -8.41 19.85
C ALA A 77 0.40 -8.68 20.27
N ASN A 78 0.72 -9.91 20.63
CA ASN A 78 2.06 -10.37 21.01
C ASN A 78 2.81 -11.10 19.89
N TYR A 79 2.23 -11.18 18.67
CA TYR A 79 2.89 -11.80 17.52
C TYR A 79 4.18 -11.04 17.18
N PRO A 80 5.32 -11.74 16.98
CA PRO A 80 6.58 -11.10 16.59
C PRO A 80 6.46 -10.37 15.25
N THR A 81 6.83 -9.10 15.21
CA THR A 81 6.79 -8.30 13.97
C THR A 81 8.15 -8.23 13.28
N ASP A 82 9.01 -9.20 13.57
CA ASP A 82 10.36 -9.32 13.06
C ASP A 82 10.41 -9.51 11.56
N ILE A 83 11.57 -9.22 11.00
CA ILE A 83 11.93 -9.54 9.63
C ILE A 83 13.03 -10.58 9.69
N ALA A 84 12.76 -11.78 9.17
CA ALA A 84 13.67 -12.91 9.20
C ALA A 84 14.11 -13.30 7.78
N TYR A 85 15.38 -13.65 7.66
CA TYR A 85 16.02 -14.01 6.41
C TYR A 85 16.53 -15.43 6.46
N PHE A 86 16.28 -16.20 5.42
CA PHE A 86 16.60 -17.63 5.34
C PHE A 86 17.26 -17.96 3.99
N THR A 87 17.97 -19.07 3.93
CA THR A 87 18.29 -19.69 2.64
C THR A 87 17.02 -20.29 2.05
N ARG A 88 16.32 -21.12 2.81
CA ARG A 88 14.93 -21.61 2.60
C ARG A 88 14.23 -21.54 3.95
N TYR A 89 12.92 -21.42 3.97
CA TYR A 89 12.19 -21.31 5.25
C TYR A 89 12.47 -22.47 6.21
N GLY A 90 12.64 -23.70 5.71
CA GLY A 90 12.97 -24.89 6.49
C GLY A 90 14.47 -25.10 6.76
N HIS A 91 15.37 -24.27 6.21
CA HIS A 91 16.81 -24.46 6.30
C HIS A 91 17.50 -23.42 7.22
N HIS A 92 18.59 -22.80 6.78
CA HIS A 92 19.38 -21.90 7.61
C HIS A 92 18.73 -20.52 7.74
N GLU A 93 18.56 -20.05 8.97
CA GLU A 93 18.30 -18.64 9.23
C GLU A 93 19.60 -17.85 9.06
N LEU A 94 19.59 -16.84 8.21
CA LEU A 94 20.72 -15.97 7.91
C LEU A 94 20.82 -14.83 8.91
N GLY A 95 19.66 -14.29 9.31
CA GLY A 95 19.60 -13.19 10.27
C GLY A 95 18.16 -12.75 10.54
N ARG A 96 18.00 -11.97 11.61
CA ARG A 96 16.71 -11.47 12.06
C ARG A 96 16.84 -10.03 12.55
N PHE A 97 15.96 -9.16 12.05
CA PHE A 97 15.78 -7.81 12.56
C PHE A 97 14.55 -7.78 13.45
N GLU A 98 14.76 -7.66 14.74
CA GLU A 98 13.69 -7.65 15.73
C GLU A 98 12.95 -6.31 15.72
N LEU A 99 11.63 -6.38 15.76
CA LEU A 99 10.72 -5.25 15.87
C LEU A 99 9.70 -5.49 16.99
N PRO A 100 9.25 -4.41 17.67
CA PRO A 100 8.35 -4.55 18.81
C PRO A 100 6.96 -5.03 18.38
N ALA A 101 6.45 -6.07 19.04
CA ALA A 101 5.07 -6.53 18.88
C ALA A 101 4.06 -5.42 19.22
N SER A 102 2.84 -5.50 18.68
CA SER A 102 1.77 -4.50 18.86
C SER A 102 1.43 -4.26 20.34
N SER A 103 1.48 -5.30 21.18
CA SER A 103 1.26 -5.20 22.63
C SER A 103 2.25 -4.25 23.35
N LYS A 104 3.44 -4.05 22.77
CA LYS A 104 4.48 -3.15 23.31
C LYS A 104 4.37 -1.70 22.78
N ALA A 105 3.52 -1.45 21.79
CA ALA A 105 3.43 -0.17 21.09
C ALA A 105 3.20 1.02 22.04
N ASN A 106 2.23 0.91 22.96
CA ASN A 106 1.92 1.99 23.91
C ASN A 106 3.06 2.26 24.91
N ALA A 107 3.74 1.20 25.37
CA ALA A 107 4.90 1.35 26.25
C ALA A 107 6.07 2.01 25.51
N LEU A 108 6.30 1.62 24.27
CA LEU A 108 7.33 2.19 23.40
C LEU A 108 7.12 3.69 23.18
N VAL A 109 5.89 4.09 22.83
CA VAL A 109 5.51 5.51 22.66
C VAL A 109 5.72 6.30 23.95
N ARG A 110 5.30 5.75 25.11
CA ARG A 110 5.45 6.42 26.43
C ARG A 110 6.92 6.55 26.86
N SER A 111 7.78 5.62 26.45
CA SER A 111 9.20 5.67 26.81
C SER A 111 9.92 6.84 26.16
N ASN A 112 9.40 7.37 25.05
CA ASN A 112 9.96 8.46 24.25
C ASN A 112 11.45 8.23 23.90
N GLN A 113 11.82 6.97 23.64
CA GLN A 113 13.20 6.56 23.38
C GLN A 113 13.38 6.05 21.97
N GLY A 114 14.57 6.29 21.41
CA GLY A 114 14.98 5.78 20.12
C GLY A 114 14.24 6.39 18.93
N SER A 115 14.22 5.62 17.82
CA SER A 115 13.68 6.05 16.52
C SER A 115 12.15 6.08 16.45
N TRP A 116 11.46 5.65 17.51
CA TRP A 116 10.00 5.54 17.57
C TRP A 116 9.33 6.69 18.34
N THR A 117 10.02 7.82 18.44
CA THR A 117 9.51 9.03 19.10
C THR A 117 8.38 9.65 18.30
N ALA A 118 7.17 9.14 18.50
CA ALA A 118 5.94 9.55 17.82
C ALA A 118 4.75 9.38 18.76
N SER A 119 3.58 9.93 18.41
CA SER A 119 2.33 9.71 19.17
C SER A 119 1.77 8.30 19.01
N GLU A 120 2.16 7.59 17.95
CA GLU A 120 1.81 6.21 17.65
C GLU A 120 3.03 5.46 17.13
N ALA A 121 3.18 4.19 17.53
CA ALA A 121 4.13 3.29 16.90
C ALA A 121 3.57 2.75 15.57
N PRO A 122 4.41 2.38 14.60
CA PRO A 122 3.96 1.69 13.40
C PRO A 122 3.25 0.38 13.76
N HIS A 123 2.43 -0.13 12.85
CA HIS A 123 1.66 -1.35 13.04
C HIS A 123 1.73 -2.26 11.82
N ARG A 124 1.86 -3.56 12.04
CA ARG A 124 1.88 -4.58 11.00
C ARG A 124 0.48 -5.16 10.86
N ILE A 125 -0.20 -4.75 9.80
CA ILE A 125 -1.57 -5.16 9.51
C ILE A 125 -1.79 -5.13 7.99
N SER A 126 -2.51 -6.12 7.49
CA SER A 126 -2.88 -6.14 6.08
C SER A 126 -3.98 -5.11 5.78
N GLN A 127 -3.87 -4.46 4.64
CA GLN A 127 -4.85 -3.52 4.08
C GLN A 127 -6.27 -4.12 4.05
N LYS A 128 -6.40 -5.43 3.82
CA LYS A 128 -7.71 -6.13 3.84
C LYS A 128 -8.49 -5.97 5.14
N PHE A 129 -7.82 -5.73 6.27
CA PHE A 129 -8.47 -5.45 7.56
C PHE A 129 -8.71 -3.96 7.78
N VAL A 130 -7.89 -3.11 7.20
CA VAL A 130 -7.98 -1.65 7.35
C VAL A 130 -9.11 -1.05 6.54
N GLU A 131 -9.26 -1.45 5.28
CA GLU A 131 -10.28 -0.89 4.38
C GLU A 131 -11.73 -1.04 4.90
N PRO A 132 -12.15 -2.20 5.46
CA PRO A 132 -13.49 -2.31 6.04
C PRO A 132 -13.75 -1.32 7.19
N VAL A 133 -12.74 -1.02 8.01
CA VAL A 133 -12.85 -0.02 9.09
C VAL A 133 -12.99 1.38 8.51
N LEU A 134 -12.16 1.73 7.52
CA LEU A 134 -12.26 3.02 6.84
C LEU A 134 -13.61 3.18 6.14
N ARG A 135 -14.08 2.16 5.45
CA ARG A 135 -15.41 2.14 4.80
C ARG A 135 -16.51 2.40 5.82
N ARG A 136 -16.58 1.62 6.88
CA ARG A 136 -17.60 1.77 7.94
C ARG A 136 -17.56 3.18 8.56
N LEU A 137 -16.35 3.73 8.78
CA LEU A 137 -16.21 5.08 9.31
C LEU A 137 -16.67 6.14 8.31
N ALA A 138 -16.39 5.98 7.02
CA ALA A 138 -16.86 6.89 5.97
C ALA A 138 -18.39 6.85 5.84
N GLU A 139 -19.00 5.65 5.85
CA GLU A 139 -20.46 5.45 5.80
C GLU A 139 -21.20 6.00 7.05
N ALA A 140 -20.48 6.26 8.15
CA ALA A 140 -21.08 6.86 9.34
C ALA A 140 -21.35 8.37 9.23
N TYR A 141 -20.87 9.03 8.19
CA TYR A 141 -21.17 10.45 7.92
C TYR A 141 -22.35 10.58 6.97
N ASP A 142 -23.42 11.25 7.38
CA ASP A 142 -24.64 11.47 6.60
C ASP A 142 -24.35 12.14 5.22
N SER A 143 -23.26 12.89 5.12
CA SER A 143 -22.84 13.56 3.88
C SER A 143 -22.08 12.66 2.90
N VAL A 144 -21.82 11.38 3.24
CA VAL A 144 -21.06 10.45 2.42
C VAL A 144 -21.92 9.29 1.98
N THR A 145 -21.93 9.02 0.68
CA THR A 145 -22.57 7.83 0.09
C THR A 145 -21.55 7.02 -0.68
N ILE A 146 -21.44 5.72 -0.38
CA ILE A 146 -20.49 4.81 -1.01
C ILE A 146 -21.21 3.77 -1.86
N ASN A 147 -20.79 3.63 -3.11
CA ASN A 147 -21.37 2.73 -4.11
C ASN A 147 -20.31 1.79 -4.65
N PHE A 148 -20.33 0.52 -4.26
CA PHE A 148 -19.50 -0.55 -4.83
C PHE A 148 -20.23 -1.24 -5.98
N GLY A 149 -19.46 -1.85 -6.91
CA GLY A 149 -20.01 -2.50 -8.10
C GLY A 149 -20.37 -1.52 -9.22
N TRP A 150 -19.82 -0.30 -9.21
CA TRP A 150 -20.09 0.74 -10.19
C TRP A 150 -18.81 1.20 -10.87
N ARG A 151 -18.79 1.15 -12.17
CA ARG A 151 -17.66 1.60 -13.00
C ARG A 151 -17.94 2.95 -13.63
N MET A 152 -17.03 3.89 -13.48
CA MET A 152 -17.06 5.11 -14.27
C MET A 152 -16.72 4.80 -15.73
N THR A 153 -17.51 5.30 -16.67
CA THR A 153 -17.30 5.10 -18.12
C THR A 153 -16.77 6.35 -18.80
N GLU A 154 -17.16 7.52 -18.33
CA GLU A 154 -16.68 8.80 -18.85
C GLU A 154 -16.84 9.91 -17.82
N PHE A 155 -16.10 10.99 -17.99
CA PHE A 155 -16.37 12.26 -17.34
C PHE A 155 -16.07 13.41 -18.29
N LYS A 156 -16.67 14.58 -18.01
CA LYS A 156 -16.41 15.82 -18.74
C LYS A 156 -16.25 16.95 -17.75
N GLU A 157 -15.10 17.60 -17.80
CA GLU A 157 -14.82 18.80 -17.02
C GLU A 157 -15.40 20.02 -17.69
N GLY A 158 -16.14 20.82 -16.93
CA GLY A 158 -16.72 22.08 -17.35
C GLY A 158 -16.22 23.24 -16.48
N ALA A 159 -16.59 24.47 -16.84
CA ALA A 159 -16.14 25.70 -16.15
C ALA A 159 -16.57 25.75 -14.67
N SER A 160 -17.77 25.24 -14.33
CA SER A 160 -18.34 25.30 -12.97
C SER A 160 -18.54 23.95 -12.29
N SER A 161 -18.54 22.86 -13.04
CA SER A 161 -18.80 21.49 -12.53
C SER A 161 -18.14 20.45 -13.42
N VAL A 162 -18.11 19.22 -12.92
CA VAL A 162 -17.72 18.01 -13.67
C VAL A 162 -18.94 17.12 -13.78
N SER A 163 -19.24 16.64 -14.98
CA SER A 163 -20.21 15.56 -15.18
C SER A 163 -19.48 14.22 -15.31
N ALA A 164 -20.00 13.16 -14.68
CA ALA A 164 -19.47 11.82 -14.77
C ALA A 164 -20.58 10.79 -14.91
N VAL A 165 -20.30 9.71 -15.63
CA VAL A 165 -21.24 8.61 -15.87
C VAL A 165 -20.72 7.35 -15.22
N PHE A 166 -21.57 6.71 -14.43
CA PHE A 166 -21.28 5.44 -13.76
C PHE A 166 -22.30 4.39 -14.18
N GLU A 167 -21.83 3.21 -14.48
CA GLU A 167 -22.62 2.04 -14.82
C GLU A 167 -22.47 0.97 -13.76
N GLN A 168 -23.58 0.39 -13.33
CA GLN A 168 -23.56 -0.74 -12.40
C GLN A 168 -23.17 -2.01 -13.12
N SER A 169 -22.21 -2.77 -12.54
CA SER A 169 -21.60 -3.93 -13.21
C SER A 169 -22.56 -5.09 -13.50
N GLU A 170 -23.65 -5.22 -12.74
CA GLU A 170 -24.59 -6.35 -12.81
C GLU A 170 -25.96 -5.98 -13.40
N THR A 171 -26.19 -4.72 -13.69
CA THR A 171 -27.47 -4.22 -14.17
C THR A 171 -27.29 -3.19 -15.28
N ASP A 172 -28.39 -2.81 -15.96
CA ASP A 172 -28.39 -1.73 -16.95
C ASP A 172 -28.68 -0.35 -16.30
N VAL A 173 -28.37 -0.17 -15.01
CA VAL A 173 -28.59 1.08 -14.28
C VAL A 173 -27.40 2.01 -14.47
N THR A 174 -27.69 3.27 -14.76
CA THR A 174 -26.66 4.31 -14.97
C THR A 174 -26.92 5.49 -14.01
N HIS A 175 -25.86 5.97 -13.34
CA HIS A 175 -25.85 7.23 -12.61
C HIS A 175 -25.12 8.30 -13.41
N ASN A 176 -25.79 9.42 -13.68
CA ASN A 176 -25.19 10.64 -14.20
C ASN A 176 -24.95 11.57 -13.02
N ILE A 177 -23.70 11.85 -12.71
CA ILE A 177 -23.30 12.67 -11.58
C ILE A 177 -22.91 14.06 -12.09
N ASN A 178 -23.39 15.10 -11.42
CA ASN A 178 -22.87 16.45 -11.59
C ASN A 178 -22.24 16.88 -10.26
N ALA A 179 -20.93 17.17 -10.25
CA ALA A 179 -20.19 17.51 -9.06
C ALA A 179 -19.33 18.76 -9.24
N THR A 180 -19.01 19.45 -8.13
CA THR A 180 -18.07 20.58 -8.17
C THR A 180 -16.65 20.09 -8.45
N TYR A 181 -16.27 18.95 -7.88
CA TYR A 181 -14.97 18.32 -8.10
C TYR A 181 -15.10 16.81 -8.31
N LEU A 182 -14.23 16.26 -9.18
CA LEU A 182 -14.03 14.83 -9.37
C LEU A 182 -12.64 14.44 -8.90
N ILE A 183 -12.55 13.37 -8.08
CA ILE A 183 -11.30 12.88 -7.54
C ILE A 183 -11.02 11.48 -8.09
N GLY A 184 -9.94 11.35 -8.87
CA GLY A 184 -9.43 10.08 -9.37
C GLY A 184 -8.61 9.36 -8.31
N ALA A 185 -9.21 8.32 -7.73
CA ALA A 185 -8.65 7.38 -6.76
C ALA A 185 -8.61 5.94 -7.34
N ASP A 186 -8.64 5.83 -8.67
CA ASP A 186 -8.92 4.63 -9.46
C ASP A 186 -7.67 3.79 -9.77
N GLY A 187 -6.61 4.00 -8.98
CA GLY A 187 -5.46 3.11 -8.89
C GLY A 187 -4.48 3.21 -10.07
N ALA A 188 -3.55 2.26 -10.15
CA ALA A 188 -2.42 2.28 -11.07
C ALA A 188 -2.80 2.43 -12.55
N ARG A 189 -3.92 1.84 -12.95
CA ARG A 189 -4.44 1.89 -14.33
C ARG A 189 -5.40 3.03 -14.56
N SER A 190 -5.41 4.04 -13.70
CA SER A 190 -6.34 5.15 -13.64
C SER A 190 -6.86 5.61 -15.01
N MET A 191 -8.18 5.57 -15.18
CA MET A 191 -8.86 6.13 -16.32
C MET A 191 -8.90 7.65 -16.22
N VAL A 192 -9.09 8.19 -15.00
CA VAL A 192 -9.12 9.64 -14.76
C VAL A 192 -7.80 10.28 -15.21
N ARG A 193 -6.65 9.75 -14.74
CA ARG A 193 -5.33 10.24 -15.16
C ARG A 193 -5.15 10.21 -16.68
N LYS A 194 -5.50 9.08 -17.31
CA LYS A 194 -5.35 8.89 -18.76
C LYS A 194 -6.23 9.83 -19.56
N GLN A 195 -7.47 10.07 -19.13
CA GLN A 195 -8.39 10.97 -19.81
C GLN A 195 -7.96 12.44 -19.69
N LEU A 196 -7.29 12.81 -18.58
CA LEU A 196 -6.64 14.12 -18.43
C LEU A 196 -5.39 14.27 -19.31
N GLY A 197 -4.89 13.19 -19.93
CA GLY A 197 -3.66 13.18 -20.70
C GLY A 197 -2.39 13.19 -19.85
N TYR A 198 -2.49 12.92 -18.54
CA TYR A 198 -1.36 12.94 -17.61
C TYR A 198 -0.53 11.66 -17.72
N SER A 199 0.79 11.84 -17.79
CA SER A 199 1.76 10.78 -17.93
C SER A 199 2.41 10.42 -16.59
N LEU A 200 2.69 9.15 -16.39
CA LEU A 200 3.56 8.72 -15.30
C LEU A 200 5.03 8.85 -15.74
N LEU A 201 5.80 9.63 -14.99
CA LEU A 201 7.21 9.86 -15.22
C LEU A 201 8.05 9.13 -14.17
N GLY A 202 9.23 8.64 -14.58
CA GLY A 202 10.14 7.93 -13.68
C GLY A 202 10.63 6.62 -14.29
N GLU A 203 10.91 5.64 -13.46
CA GLU A 203 11.51 4.39 -13.90
C GLU A 203 10.53 3.23 -13.81
N TYR A 204 10.42 2.51 -14.92
CA TYR A 204 9.72 1.25 -15.04
C TYR A 204 10.71 0.14 -14.69
N GLY A 205 10.46 -0.59 -13.60
CA GLY A 205 11.39 -1.58 -13.07
C GLY A 205 11.36 -2.92 -13.78
N GLU A 206 11.61 -2.95 -15.10
CA GLU A 206 11.41 -4.16 -15.91
C GLU A 206 12.57 -5.17 -15.85
N GLU A 207 13.78 -4.78 -15.42
CA GLU A 207 15.00 -5.60 -15.55
C GLU A 207 15.80 -5.76 -14.25
N ARG A 208 15.16 -6.05 -13.13
CA ARG A 208 15.89 -6.32 -11.88
C ARG A 208 15.97 -7.82 -11.59
N HIS A 209 17.09 -8.26 -11.02
CA HIS A 209 17.28 -9.66 -10.61
C HIS A 209 16.29 -10.13 -9.55
N PHE A 210 15.78 -9.21 -8.71
CA PHE A 210 14.73 -9.47 -7.73
C PHE A 210 14.02 -8.15 -7.37
N PHE A 211 12.72 -8.22 -7.00
CA PHE A 211 11.88 -7.03 -6.80
C PHE A 211 11.78 -6.12 -8.02
N GLY A 212 11.87 -6.71 -9.21
CA GLY A 212 11.65 -6.06 -10.50
C GLY A 212 11.01 -7.01 -11.48
N GLY A 213 10.30 -6.49 -12.48
CA GLY A 213 9.66 -7.29 -13.50
C GLY A 213 8.47 -8.12 -13.01
N ARG A 214 8.39 -9.36 -13.49
CA ARG A 214 7.24 -10.27 -13.28
C ARG A 214 7.30 -10.95 -11.92
N MET A 215 6.55 -10.43 -10.97
CA MET A 215 6.34 -11.04 -9.65
C MET A 215 5.03 -11.84 -9.63
N TYR A 216 4.97 -12.83 -8.76
CA TYR A 216 3.79 -13.65 -8.54
C TYR A 216 3.41 -13.65 -7.06
N ALA A 217 2.17 -13.29 -6.79
CA ALA A 217 1.61 -13.26 -5.44
C ALA A 217 0.72 -14.49 -5.25
N VAL A 218 0.90 -15.17 -4.12
CA VAL A 218 0.06 -16.27 -3.66
C VAL A 218 -0.43 -15.96 -2.26
N TYR A 219 -1.72 -15.80 -2.10
CA TYR A 219 -2.36 -15.74 -0.80
C TYR A 219 -2.71 -17.16 -0.39
N LEU A 220 -2.13 -17.64 0.68
CA LEU A 220 -2.24 -19.03 1.10
C LEU A 220 -2.53 -19.18 2.60
N ARG A 221 -3.06 -20.34 2.96
CA ARG A 221 -3.26 -20.76 4.34
C ARG A 221 -2.41 -22.00 4.61
N CYS A 222 -1.56 -21.91 5.63
CA CYS A 222 -0.64 -22.96 6.08
C CYS A 222 -0.45 -22.85 7.60
N PRO A 223 -1.41 -23.31 8.43
CA PRO A 223 -1.37 -23.12 9.89
C PRO A 223 -0.20 -23.81 10.57
N GLU A 224 0.28 -24.93 10.02
CA GLU A 224 1.39 -25.73 10.56
C GLU A 224 2.78 -25.20 10.09
N PHE A 225 2.84 -24.08 9.36
CA PHE A 225 4.06 -23.59 8.73
C PHE A 225 5.25 -23.54 9.70
N TYR A 226 5.13 -22.83 10.81
CA TYR A 226 6.25 -22.66 11.74
C TYR A 226 6.62 -23.94 12.49
N GLU A 227 5.68 -24.85 12.71
CA GLU A 227 5.91 -26.16 13.30
C GLU A 227 6.73 -27.03 12.35
N VAL A 228 6.32 -27.11 11.07
CA VAL A 228 7.00 -27.93 10.05
C VAL A 228 8.40 -27.40 9.73
N VAL A 229 8.56 -26.08 9.59
CA VAL A 229 9.89 -25.50 9.29
C VAL A 229 10.80 -25.40 10.53
N GLY A 230 10.27 -25.56 11.75
CA GLY A 230 11.02 -25.51 13.00
C GLY A 230 11.64 -24.14 13.29
N LYS A 231 10.95 -23.05 12.91
CA LYS A 231 11.44 -21.67 13.07
C LYS A 231 10.55 -20.85 13.99
N GLN A 232 11.13 -19.80 14.57
CA GLN A 232 10.37 -18.82 15.33
C GLN A 232 9.51 -17.96 14.39
N PRO A 233 8.28 -17.62 14.76
CA PRO A 233 7.44 -16.73 13.97
C PRO A 233 8.11 -15.39 13.68
N ALA A 234 7.81 -14.84 12.51
CA ALA A 234 8.16 -13.50 12.11
C ALA A 234 7.03 -12.91 11.25
N TRP A 235 6.86 -11.58 11.26
CA TRP A 235 5.92 -10.93 10.38
C TRP A 235 6.32 -11.08 8.91
N MET A 236 7.61 -10.87 8.59
CA MET A 236 8.10 -10.95 7.23
C MET A 236 9.26 -11.97 7.17
N ASN A 237 9.15 -12.91 6.25
CA ASN A 237 10.11 -13.98 6.04
C ASN A 237 10.61 -13.91 4.60
N TRP A 238 11.93 -13.87 4.42
CA TRP A 238 12.61 -13.80 3.13
C TRP A 238 13.42 -15.05 2.87
N THR A 239 13.48 -15.49 1.61
CA THR A 239 14.39 -16.59 1.21
C THR A 239 15.30 -16.17 0.07
N PHE A 240 16.55 -16.62 0.17
CA PHE A 240 17.59 -16.38 -0.82
C PHE A 240 18.34 -17.68 -1.10
N ASN A 241 18.05 -18.29 -2.21
CA ASN A 241 18.75 -19.48 -2.71
C ASN A 241 18.75 -19.48 -4.25
N ASP A 242 19.50 -20.43 -4.84
CA ASP A 242 19.67 -20.51 -6.30
C ASP A 242 18.37 -20.86 -7.04
N ASN A 243 17.44 -21.54 -6.36
CA ASN A 243 16.20 -21.98 -6.99
C ASN A 243 15.15 -20.89 -7.00
N ARG A 244 14.94 -20.23 -5.83
CA ARG A 244 13.85 -19.30 -5.69
C ARG A 244 14.13 -18.24 -4.62
N ARG A 245 14.01 -16.99 -5.03
CA ARG A 245 13.95 -15.86 -4.11
C ARG A 245 12.49 -15.54 -3.85
N ALA A 246 12.16 -15.38 -2.59
CA ALA A 246 10.79 -15.09 -2.21
C ALA A 246 10.72 -14.27 -0.92
N LEU A 247 9.57 -13.66 -0.71
CA LEU A 247 9.19 -13.05 0.56
C LEU A 247 7.80 -13.52 0.94
N MET A 248 7.53 -13.56 2.23
CA MET A 248 6.24 -13.94 2.76
C MET A 248 5.92 -13.10 3.98
N ALA A 249 4.75 -12.45 3.98
CA ALA A 249 4.24 -11.69 5.12
C ALA A 249 3.11 -12.45 5.81
N ALA A 250 3.16 -12.55 7.13
CA ALA A 250 2.06 -13.06 7.93
C ALA A 250 0.88 -12.07 7.87
N VAL A 251 -0.33 -12.59 7.64
CA VAL A 251 -1.56 -11.80 7.46
C VAL A 251 -2.39 -11.75 8.74
N ASP A 252 -2.69 -12.92 9.31
CA ASP A 252 -3.55 -13.06 10.49
C ASP A 252 -2.81 -13.60 11.72
N GLY A 253 -1.55 -14.03 11.56
CA GLY A 253 -0.76 -14.68 12.60
C GLY A 253 -1.26 -16.04 13.05
N LYS A 254 -2.17 -16.68 12.28
CA LYS A 254 -2.76 -17.99 12.55
C LYS A 254 -2.55 -18.97 11.41
N GLY A 255 -1.83 -18.56 10.37
CA GLY A 255 -1.49 -19.39 9.23
C GLY A 255 -1.87 -18.83 7.87
N GLU A 256 -2.42 -17.65 7.77
CA GLU A 256 -2.60 -16.97 6.50
C GLU A 256 -1.35 -16.13 6.17
N PHE A 257 -0.88 -16.28 4.93
CA PHE A 257 0.33 -15.64 4.44
C PHE A 257 0.15 -15.03 3.04
N ALA A 258 0.77 -13.87 2.83
CA ALA A 258 0.98 -13.28 1.52
C ALA A 258 2.39 -13.65 1.04
N PHE A 259 2.50 -14.65 0.20
CA PHE A 259 3.74 -15.12 -0.40
C PHE A 259 3.96 -14.45 -1.74
N HIS A 260 5.17 -14.00 -2.01
CA HIS A 260 5.56 -13.39 -3.27
C HIS A 260 6.88 -13.96 -3.76
N THR A 261 6.95 -14.29 -5.04
CA THR A 261 8.17 -14.74 -5.69
C THR A 261 8.28 -14.15 -7.09
N GLN A 262 9.50 -14.09 -7.63
CA GLN A 262 9.72 -13.69 -9.01
C GLN A 262 9.52 -14.89 -9.93
N LEU A 263 8.76 -14.70 -11.03
CA LEU A 263 8.66 -15.71 -12.07
C LEU A 263 9.95 -15.75 -12.88
N ARG A 264 10.42 -16.96 -13.15
CA ARG A 264 11.53 -17.21 -14.08
C ARG A 264 11.09 -17.00 -15.53
N SER A 265 12.04 -16.87 -16.43
CA SER A 265 11.75 -16.64 -17.84
C SER A 265 10.99 -17.78 -18.53
N ASP A 266 11.14 -19.01 -18.01
CA ASP A 266 10.47 -20.22 -18.47
C ASP A 266 9.08 -20.46 -17.83
N GLU A 267 8.68 -19.63 -16.86
CA GLU A 267 7.38 -19.73 -16.18
C GLU A 267 6.35 -18.79 -16.83
N ASP A 268 5.24 -19.35 -17.30
CA ASP A 268 4.13 -18.57 -17.88
C ASP A 268 3.03 -18.38 -16.85
N GLU A 269 2.78 -17.13 -16.48
CA GLU A 269 1.73 -16.72 -15.54
C GLU A 269 0.35 -17.28 -15.90
N ALA A 270 0.03 -17.34 -17.20
CA ALA A 270 -1.28 -17.78 -17.66
C ALA A 270 -1.54 -19.29 -17.44
N THR A 271 -0.48 -20.07 -17.20
CA THR A 271 -0.56 -21.53 -17.00
C THR A 271 -0.47 -21.94 -15.53
N ILE A 272 -0.23 -21.01 -14.61
CA ILE A 272 -0.08 -21.33 -13.19
C ILE A 272 -1.45 -21.68 -12.59
N THR A 273 -1.58 -22.93 -12.14
CA THR A 273 -2.73 -23.46 -11.40
C THR A 273 -2.51 -23.29 -9.89
N ASP A 274 -3.55 -23.53 -9.07
CA ASP A 274 -3.46 -23.54 -7.60
C ASP A 274 -2.34 -24.48 -7.12
N GLU A 275 -2.23 -25.69 -7.72
CA GLU A 275 -1.17 -26.65 -7.36
C GLU A 275 0.22 -26.11 -7.71
N ARG A 276 0.39 -25.50 -8.89
CA ARG A 276 1.68 -24.88 -9.24
C ARG A 276 2.00 -23.70 -8.33
N ALA A 277 1.01 -22.91 -7.93
CA ALA A 277 1.18 -21.82 -6.95
C ALA A 277 1.63 -22.36 -5.58
N ALA A 278 1.06 -23.49 -5.13
CA ALA A 278 1.50 -24.18 -3.93
C ALA A 278 2.95 -24.70 -4.05
N ASP A 279 3.34 -25.22 -5.23
CA ASP A 279 4.70 -25.70 -5.49
C ASP A 279 5.72 -24.55 -5.46
N LEU A 280 5.38 -23.36 -5.95
CA LEU A 280 6.25 -22.17 -5.81
C LEU A 280 6.57 -21.87 -4.34
N PHE A 281 5.57 -22.04 -3.46
CA PHE A 281 5.78 -21.89 -2.03
C PHE A 281 6.63 -23.01 -1.43
N ARG A 282 6.36 -24.30 -1.79
CA ARG A 282 7.14 -25.46 -1.36
C ARG A 282 8.63 -25.36 -1.78
N GLU A 283 8.90 -24.85 -2.99
CA GLU A 283 10.28 -24.58 -3.45
C GLU A 283 11.00 -23.58 -2.55
N ALA A 284 10.33 -22.53 -2.07
CA ALA A 284 10.88 -21.58 -1.12
C ALA A 284 11.03 -22.18 0.29
N CYS A 285 10.15 -23.10 0.68
CA CYS A 285 10.24 -23.79 1.97
C CYS A 285 11.45 -24.74 2.03
N GLY A 286 11.76 -25.43 0.94
CA GLY A 286 12.76 -26.49 0.90
C GLY A 286 12.34 -27.76 1.65
N VAL A 287 11.10 -27.84 2.08
CA VAL A 287 10.46 -28.98 2.74
C VAL A 287 9.06 -29.18 2.16
N ASN A 288 8.59 -30.43 2.17
CA ASN A 288 7.22 -30.70 1.77
C ASN A 288 6.27 -30.24 2.87
N ILE A 289 5.29 -29.41 2.48
CA ILE A 289 4.32 -28.84 3.41
C ILE A 289 2.96 -28.67 2.73
N ASP A 290 1.91 -29.00 3.46
CA ASP A 290 0.55 -28.80 2.99
C ASP A 290 0.11 -27.34 3.16
N CYS A 291 -0.48 -26.79 2.10
CA CYS A 291 -1.05 -25.45 2.14
C CYS A 291 -2.28 -25.36 1.22
N GLU A 292 -3.20 -24.51 1.58
CA GLU A 292 -4.38 -24.16 0.78
C GLU A 292 -4.09 -22.83 0.08
N VAL A 293 -4.20 -22.80 -1.25
CA VAL A 293 -4.13 -21.58 -2.04
C VAL A 293 -5.49 -20.90 -2.03
N LEU A 294 -5.55 -19.69 -1.49
CA LEU A 294 -6.78 -18.89 -1.39
C LEU A 294 -7.00 -18.03 -2.63
N SER A 295 -5.90 -17.53 -3.20
CA SER A 295 -5.88 -16.83 -4.49
C SER A 295 -4.43 -16.66 -4.96
N HIS A 296 -4.24 -16.47 -6.26
CA HIS A 296 -2.93 -16.13 -6.81
C HIS A 296 -3.06 -15.22 -8.03
N MET A 297 -2.03 -14.43 -8.29
CA MET A 297 -1.99 -13.52 -9.45
C MET A 297 -0.60 -12.99 -9.72
N GLY A 298 -0.33 -12.69 -10.98
CA GLY A 298 0.87 -11.94 -11.37
C GLY A 298 0.72 -10.44 -11.14
N TRP A 299 1.84 -9.79 -10.93
CA TRP A 299 1.93 -8.34 -10.85
C TRP A 299 3.32 -7.87 -11.25
N THR A 300 3.44 -6.61 -11.65
CA THR A 300 4.72 -6.03 -12.05
C THR A 300 5.30 -5.21 -10.90
N ALA A 301 6.50 -5.57 -10.49
CA ALA A 301 7.25 -4.85 -9.47
C ALA A 301 8.21 -3.82 -10.09
N GLY A 302 8.76 -2.96 -9.24
CA GLY A 302 9.88 -2.08 -9.59
C GLY A 302 9.48 -0.72 -10.16
N HIS A 303 8.19 -0.39 -10.21
CA HIS A 303 7.78 0.95 -10.61
C HIS A 303 8.17 1.99 -9.56
N SER A 304 8.80 3.08 -10.04
CA SER A 304 9.05 4.31 -9.28
C SER A 304 8.58 5.46 -10.15
N LEU A 305 7.25 5.66 -10.17
CA LEU A 305 6.57 6.53 -11.13
C LEU A 305 5.72 7.57 -10.41
N VAL A 306 5.74 8.81 -10.91
CA VAL A 306 4.92 9.91 -10.41
C VAL A 306 4.28 10.62 -11.61
N ALA A 307 3.00 10.96 -11.51
CA ALA A 307 2.31 11.71 -12.55
C ALA A 307 2.91 13.12 -12.70
N ASP A 308 3.00 13.59 -13.93
CA ASP A 308 3.49 14.93 -14.27
C ASP A 308 2.60 16.04 -13.70
N HIS A 309 1.29 15.77 -13.55
CA HIS A 309 0.32 16.63 -12.89
C HIS A 309 -0.63 15.85 -11.98
N PHE A 310 -1.10 16.48 -10.90
CA PHE A 310 -2.09 15.89 -9.98
C PHE A 310 -3.45 16.58 -10.08
N ILE A 311 -3.51 17.79 -10.65
CA ILE A 311 -4.72 18.60 -10.70
C ILE A 311 -4.95 19.17 -12.10
N SER A 312 -6.21 19.23 -12.49
CA SER A 312 -6.76 20.05 -13.55
C SER A 312 -7.59 21.18 -12.92
N ASP A 313 -8.58 21.70 -13.62
CA ASP A 313 -9.45 22.74 -13.04
C ASP A 313 -10.30 22.21 -11.88
N ARG A 314 -11.00 21.11 -12.09
CA ARG A 314 -11.95 20.50 -11.15
C ARG A 314 -11.74 19.01 -10.96
N VAL A 315 -10.74 18.44 -11.62
CA VAL A 315 -10.38 17.03 -11.52
C VAL A 315 -9.03 16.90 -10.87
N ILE A 316 -8.95 16.07 -9.83
CA ILE A 316 -7.75 15.88 -9.01
C ILE A 316 -7.47 14.38 -8.91
N ILE A 317 -6.22 13.96 -8.97
CA ILE A 317 -5.83 12.56 -8.77
C ILE A 317 -4.98 12.40 -7.51
N GLY A 318 -5.00 11.19 -6.91
CA GLY A 318 -4.18 10.88 -5.75
C GLY A 318 -4.00 9.37 -5.52
N GLY A 319 -3.13 9.02 -4.58
CA GLY A 319 -2.76 7.63 -4.36
C GLY A 319 -2.16 7.00 -5.61
N ASP A 320 -2.44 5.72 -5.87
CA ASP A 320 -1.89 4.98 -7.02
C ASP A 320 -2.32 5.56 -8.39
N ALA A 321 -3.33 6.42 -8.45
CA ALA A 321 -3.64 7.16 -9.67
C ALA A 321 -2.58 8.22 -9.99
N ALA A 322 -1.90 8.73 -8.98
CA ALA A 322 -0.89 9.79 -9.09
C ALA A 322 0.56 9.27 -8.98
N HIS A 323 0.81 8.17 -8.26
CA HIS A 323 2.17 7.65 -8.07
C HIS A 323 2.18 6.15 -7.81
N LEU A 324 3.16 5.46 -8.39
CA LEU A 324 3.35 4.02 -8.25
C LEU A 324 4.68 3.72 -7.56
N PHE A 325 4.63 2.86 -6.58
CA PHE A 325 5.76 2.49 -5.75
C PHE A 325 6.23 1.06 -6.02
N THR A 326 7.53 0.86 -5.97
CA THR A 326 8.06 -0.46 -5.62
C THR A 326 7.60 -0.80 -4.20
N PRO A 327 7.11 -2.01 -3.90
CA PRO A 327 6.49 -2.35 -2.61
C PRO A 327 7.51 -2.57 -1.47
N ALA A 328 8.55 -1.74 -1.39
CA ALA A 328 9.54 -1.73 -0.33
C ALA A 328 9.26 -0.60 0.68
N GLY A 329 9.59 -0.82 1.96
CA GLY A 329 9.37 0.13 3.05
C GLY A 329 7.90 0.41 3.40
N GLY A 330 6.95 -0.20 2.68
CA GLY A 330 5.51 0.06 2.88
C GLY A 330 5.10 1.50 2.62
N LEU A 331 5.75 2.21 1.69
CA LEU A 331 5.56 3.65 1.51
C LEU A 331 4.32 4.01 0.68
N GLY A 332 3.92 3.21 -0.30
CA GLY A 332 2.83 3.55 -1.24
C GLY A 332 1.50 3.81 -0.55
N TYR A 333 1.00 2.83 0.17
CA TYR A 333 -0.24 2.93 0.95
C TYR A 333 -0.22 4.12 1.93
N ASN A 334 0.87 4.28 2.67
CA ASN A 334 1.01 5.35 3.66
C ASN A 334 1.05 6.74 3.01
N THR A 335 1.74 6.89 1.87
CA THR A 335 1.75 8.13 1.09
C THR A 335 0.35 8.48 0.58
N ALA A 336 -0.41 7.48 0.12
CA ALA A 336 -1.79 7.66 -0.34
C ALA A 336 -2.72 8.16 0.78
N VAL A 337 -2.60 7.62 2.00
CA VAL A 337 -3.36 8.11 3.16
C VAL A 337 -2.99 9.56 3.49
N GLU A 338 -1.70 9.92 3.43
CA GLU A 338 -1.24 11.29 3.65
C GLU A 338 -1.77 12.26 2.58
N ASP A 339 -1.82 11.82 1.30
CA ASP A 339 -2.39 12.62 0.21
C ASP A 339 -3.86 12.95 0.50
N ALA A 340 -4.65 11.94 0.92
CA ALA A 340 -6.06 12.12 1.25
C ALA A 340 -6.25 13.12 2.40
N VAL A 341 -5.40 13.04 3.44
CA VAL A 341 -5.44 13.99 4.56
C VAL A 341 -5.08 15.40 4.10
N ASN A 342 -4.06 15.55 3.27
CA ASN A 342 -3.62 16.84 2.74
C ASN A 342 -4.70 17.48 1.86
N LEU A 343 -5.29 16.72 0.93
CA LEU A 343 -6.33 17.18 0.02
C LEU A 343 -7.64 17.48 0.75
N GLY A 344 -8.06 16.60 1.66
CA GLY A 344 -9.41 16.62 2.23
C GLY A 344 -9.75 17.91 2.97
N TRP A 345 -8.85 18.45 3.78
CA TRP A 345 -9.11 19.71 4.46
C TRP A 345 -9.04 20.92 3.52
N LYS A 346 -8.14 20.90 2.54
CA LYS A 346 -8.00 21.97 1.53
C LYS A 346 -9.25 22.08 0.67
N LEU A 347 -9.70 20.95 0.16
CA LEU A 347 -10.90 20.88 -0.68
C LEU A 347 -12.15 21.34 0.09
N ALA A 348 -12.31 20.86 1.33
CA ALA A 348 -13.42 21.31 2.18
C ALA A 348 -13.37 22.81 2.49
N ALA A 349 -12.18 23.38 2.74
CA ALA A 349 -12.02 24.81 2.99
C ALA A 349 -12.42 25.64 1.76
N VAL A 350 -12.05 25.21 0.56
CA VAL A 350 -12.41 25.89 -0.68
C VAL A 350 -13.91 25.80 -0.95
N LEU A 351 -14.52 24.62 -0.79
CA LEU A 351 -15.97 24.42 -0.96
C LEU A 351 -16.80 25.26 0.01
N LYS A 352 -16.28 25.50 1.21
CA LYS A 352 -16.92 26.37 2.23
C LYS A 352 -16.58 27.86 2.10
N GLY A 353 -15.87 28.27 1.05
CA GLY A 353 -15.46 29.66 0.85
C GLY A 353 -14.42 30.17 1.87
N GLN A 354 -13.73 29.27 2.58
CA GLN A 354 -12.70 29.59 3.58
C GLN A 354 -11.29 29.61 2.96
N GLY A 355 -11.15 29.25 1.70
CA GLY A 355 -9.90 29.22 0.96
C GLY A 355 -10.11 29.45 -0.53
N GLY A 356 -9.11 29.98 -1.22
CA GLY A 356 -9.11 30.16 -2.66
C GLY A 356 -8.49 28.95 -3.39
N ARG A 357 -8.51 29.00 -4.73
CA ARG A 357 -7.97 27.96 -5.62
C ARG A 357 -6.50 27.60 -5.31
N GLY A 358 -5.68 28.58 -4.95
CA GLY A 358 -4.27 28.34 -4.56
C GLY A 358 -4.10 27.32 -3.43
N LEU A 359 -5.15 27.12 -2.61
CA LEU A 359 -5.12 26.08 -1.56
C LEU A 359 -5.21 24.68 -2.18
N ILE A 360 -5.97 24.48 -3.26
CA ILE A 360 -6.01 23.20 -4.00
C ILE A 360 -4.72 23.03 -4.79
N GLU A 361 -4.22 24.08 -5.46
CA GLU A 361 -2.96 24.05 -6.22
C GLU A 361 -1.77 23.66 -5.34
N SER A 362 -1.77 24.05 -4.05
CA SER A 362 -0.75 23.64 -3.10
C SER A 362 -0.74 22.13 -2.85
N TYR A 363 -1.82 21.39 -3.13
CA TYR A 363 -1.84 19.93 -3.00
C TYR A 363 -0.84 19.28 -3.98
N GLU A 364 -0.89 19.64 -5.26
CA GLU A 364 0.07 19.13 -6.25
C GLU A 364 1.51 19.50 -5.85
N PHE A 365 1.75 20.79 -5.57
CA PHE A 365 3.07 21.26 -5.18
C PHE A 365 3.68 20.50 -4.00
N GLU A 366 2.89 20.24 -2.98
CA GLU A 366 3.33 19.56 -1.76
C GLU A 366 3.45 18.05 -1.96
N ARG A 367 2.43 17.42 -2.54
CA ARG A 367 2.34 15.96 -2.56
C ARG A 367 3.14 15.32 -3.68
N GLN A 368 3.31 16.00 -4.83
CA GLN A 368 4.17 15.52 -5.90
C GLN A 368 5.65 15.44 -5.43
N LYS A 369 6.13 16.44 -4.69
CA LYS A 369 7.50 16.41 -4.09
C LYS A 369 7.66 15.25 -3.11
N VAL A 370 6.65 15.00 -2.28
CA VAL A 370 6.68 13.86 -1.34
C VAL A 370 6.63 12.54 -2.11
N ALA A 371 5.81 12.43 -3.14
CA ALA A 371 5.74 11.23 -3.99
C ALA A 371 7.09 10.94 -4.65
N LEU A 372 7.74 11.93 -5.27
CA LEU A 372 9.08 11.80 -5.87
C LEU A 372 10.12 11.35 -4.85
N ARG A 373 10.12 11.96 -3.65
CA ARG A 373 11.03 11.57 -2.56
C ARG A 373 10.80 10.12 -2.14
N ASN A 374 9.55 9.77 -1.86
CA ASN A 374 9.20 8.47 -1.28
C ASN A 374 9.35 7.32 -2.30
N THR A 375 9.02 7.54 -3.58
CA THR A 375 9.27 6.54 -4.65
C THR A 375 10.77 6.28 -4.82
N GLY A 376 11.61 7.32 -4.70
CA GLY A 376 13.07 7.19 -4.72
C GLY A 376 13.61 6.35 -3.55
N TYR A 377 13.09 6.54 -2.34
CA TYR A 377 13.47 5.71 -1.18
C TYR A 377 13.00 4.25 -1.34
N ALA A 378 11.75 4.03 -1.72
CA ALA A 378 11.23 2.67 -1.95
C ALA A 378 12.07 1.92 -2.98
N ARG A 379 12.46 2.60 -4.04
CA ARG A 379 13.37 2.06 -5.04
C ARG A 379 14.74 1.70 -4.45
N GLY A 380 15.37 2.61 -3.69
CA GLY A 380 16.65 2.36 -3.05
C GLY A 380 16.62 1.15 -2.10
N PHE A 381 15.52 0.92 -1.40
CA PHE A 381 15.33 -0.28 -0.57
C PHE A 381 15.22 -1.54 -1.43
N ALA A 382 14.42 -1.50 -2.50
CA ALA A 382 14.30 -2.63 -3.42
C ALA A 382 15.63 -2.96 -4.12
N ASP A 383 16.40 -1.95 -4.50
CA ASP A 383 17.75 -2.14 -5.06
C ASP A 383 18.68 -2.81 -4.05
N SER A 384 18.65 -2.38 -2.80
CA SER A 384 19.48 -2.95 -1.74
C SER A 384 19.23 -4.44 -1.53
N VAL A 385 17.97 -4.87 -1.42
CA VAL A 385 17.65 -6.29 -1.27
C VAL A 385 17.77 -7.06 -2.58
N GLY A 386 17.45 -6.42 -3.71
CA GLY A 386 17.50 -7.03 -5.04
C GLY A 386 18.92 -7.32 -5.51
N ASN A 387 19.88 -6.49 -5.15
CA ASN A 387 21.29 -6.66 -5.48
C ASN A 387 22.02 -7.70 -4.60
N PHE A 388 21.39 -8.18 -3.54
CA PHE A 388 21.94 -9.29 -2.78
C PHE A 388 21.86 -10.56 -3.63
N VAL A 389 23.01 -11.11 -4.02
CA VAL A 389 23.12 -12.38 -4.75
C VAL A 389 23.65 -13.44 -3.79
N PRO A 390 22.92 -14.54 -3.57
CA PRO A 390 23.45 -15.65 -2.76
C PRO A 390 24.74 -16.21 -3.37
N GLU A 391 25.75 -16.40 -2.53
CA GLU A 391 26.98 -17.05 -2.92
C GLU A 391 26.79 -18.56 -3.11
N ASP A 392 27.54 -19.16 -4.04
CA ASP A 392 27.63 -20.61 -4.15
C ASP A 392 28.02 -21.20 -2.80
N ASN A 393 27.44 -22.33 -2.43
CA ASN A 393 27.65 -22.97 -1.14
C ASN A 393 27.08 -22.26 0.11
N LEU A 394 26.22 -21.26 -0.05
CA LEU A 394 25.52 -20.62 1.08
C LEU A 394 24.74 -21.65 1.94
N GLU A 395 24.21 -22.70 1.33
CA GLU A 395 23.50 -23.80 2.01
C GLU A 395 24.43 -24.94 2.48
N ALA A 396 25.73 -24.90 2.19
CA ALA A 396 26.62 -25.96 2.54
C ALA A 396 26.90 -26.05 4.06
N ASN A 397 26.89 -27.26 4.61
CA ASN A 397 27.23 -27.53 6.00
C ASN A 397 28.77 -27.62 6.17
N THR A 398 29.47 -26.53 5.86
CA THR A 398 30.92 -26.39 5.96
C THR A 398 31.28 -25.11 6.68
N GLU A 399 32.52 -24.98 7.17
CA GLU A 399 33.02 -23.74 7.79
C GLU A 399 32.90 -22.54 6.82
N ASN A 400 33.18 -22.74 5.53
CA ASN A 400 33.01 -21.70 4.53
C ASN A 400 31.52 -21.30 4.35
N GLY A 401 30.60 -22.28 4.33
CA GLY A 401 29.16 -22.01 4.28
C GLY A 401 28.67 -21.23 5.49
N GLU A 402 29.24 -21.49 6.69
CA GLU A 402 28.90 -20.74 7.90
C GLU A 402 29.39 -19.29 7.83
N LEU A 403 30.60 -19.04 7.33
CA LEU A 403 31.13 -17.69 7.10
C LEU A 403 30.29 -16.91 6.08
N LEU A 404 29.87 -17.55 4.98
CA LEU A 404 29.02 -16.94 3.96
C LEU A 404 27.64 -16.58 4.54
N ARG A 405 27.03 -17.45 5.34
CA ARG A 405 25.75 -17.16 6.01
C ARG A 405 25.86 -16.00 7.01
N SER A 406 26.96 -15.92 7.76
CA SER A 406 27.20 -14.82 8.69
C SER A 406 27.27 -13.48 7.94
N ALA A 407 28.06 -13.40 6.87
CA ALA A 407 28.20 -12.20 6.06
C ALA A 407 26.88 -11.81 5.39
N ALA A 408 26.13 -12.77 4.86
CA ALA A 408 24.80 -12.56 4.30
C ALA A 408 23.82 -12.01 5.35
N GLY A 409 23.82 -12.58 6.54
CA GLY A 409 22.99 -12.15 7.66
C GLY A 409 23.28 -10.71 8.09
N GLU A 410 24.54 -10.33 8.23
CA GLU A 410 24.93 -8.95 8.55
C GLU A 410 24.43 -7.95 7.51
N TYR A 411 24.60 -8.25 6.21
CA TYR A 411 24.12 -7.41 5.13
C TYR A 411 22.60 -7.24 5.16
N LEU A 412 21.86 -8.35 5.28
CA LEU A 412 20.40 -8.37 5.23
C LEU A 412 19.75 -7.71 6.46
N VAL A 413 20.34 -7.89 7.65
CA VAL A 413 19.88 -7.21 8.87
C VAL A 413 20.12 -5.70 8.79
N GLU A 414 21.26 -5.26 8.26
CA GLU A 414 21.51 -3.83 8.05
C GLU A 414 20.59 -3.24 6.97
N HIS A 415 20.25 -4.01 5.94
CA HIS A 415 19.22 -3.63 4.97
C HIS A 415 17.87 -3.44 5.65
N ALA A 416 17.40 -4.42 6.46
CA ALA A 416 16.11 -4.33 7.18
C ALA A 416 16.05 -3.10 8.10
N LYS A 417 17.14 -2.80 8.79
CA LYS A 417 17.23 -1.63 9.65
C LYS A 417 17.03 -0.33 8.86
N ARG A 418 17.62 -0.22 7.67
CA ARG A 418 17.45 0.95 6.80
C ARG A 418 16.05 1.06 6.21
N GLU A 419 15.40 -0.06 5.93
CA GLU A 419 14.06 -0.10 5.32
C GLU A 419 12.94 0.13 6.34
N PHE A 420 13.08 -0.37 7.58
CA PHE A 420 11.98 -0.37 8.55
C PHE A 420 12.17 0.58 9.72
N ASN A 421 13.36 1.16 9.92
CA ASN A 421 13.63 2.18 10.91
C ASN A 421 13.81 3.55 10.23
N ILE A 422 12.71 4.10 9.72
CA ILE A 422 12.67 5.26 8.80
C ILE A 422 11.90 6.48 9.33
N PRO A 423 12.13 6.96 10.58
CA PRO A 423 11.40 8.11 11.10
C PRO A 423 11.61 9.38 10.27
N GLY A 424 12.81 9.57 9.70
CA GLY A 424 13.11 10.69 8.82
C GLY A 424 12.32 10.69 7.51
N ILE A 425 11.90 9.52 7.01
CA ILE A 425 11.01 9.42 5.85
C ILE A 425 9.57 9.62 6.30
N THR A 426 9.15 8.89 7.33
CA THR A 426 7.79 8.89 7.87
C THR A 426 7.33 10.29 8.31
N PHE A 427 8.20 11.07 8.95
CA PHE A 427 7.86 12.39 9.48
C PHE A 427 8.53 13.56 8.76
N GLY A 428 9.42 13.29 7.82
CA GLY A 428 10.26 14.28 7.18
C GLY A 428 9.68 14.93 5.92
N ALA A 429 8.37 14.89 5.70
CA ALA A 429 7.75 15.65 4.61
C ALA A 429 7.91 17.15 4.86
N ARG A 430 8.47 17.87 3.88
CA ARG A 430 8.67 19.32 3.92
C ARG A 430 7.91 19.96 2.76
N TYR A 431 7.31 21.12 3.05
CA TYR A 431 6.51 21.88 2.10
C TYR A 431 7.13 23.23 1.76
N ASP A 432 8.46 23.32 1.84
CA ASP A 432 9.21 24.55 1.56
C ASP A 432 8.87 25.11 0.18
N GLY A 433 8.51 26.39 0.15
CA GLY A 433 8.08 27.07 -1.06
C GLY A 433 6.64 26.78 -1.48
N SER A 434 5.82 26.08 -0.66
CA SER A 434 4.40 25.94 -0.92
C SER A 434 3.74 27.33 -1.00
N PRO A 435 2.85 27.56 -2.00
CA PRO A 435 2.23 28.87 -2.21
C PRO A 435 1.32 29.33 -1.04
N VAL A 436 1.00 28.42 -0.13
CA VAL A 436 0.16 28.70 1.05
C VAL A 436 0.96 28.84 2.35
N LEU A 437 2.27 28.67 2.29
CA LEU A 437 3.14 28.92 3.43
C LEU A 437 3.77 30.32 3.34
N PRO A 438 3.96 31.00 4.48
CA PRO A 438 4.73 32.26 4.51
C PRO A 438 6.12 32.02 3.91
N LYS A 439 6.60 32.95 3.10
CA LYS A 439 8.02 32.96 2.73
C LYS A 439 8.80 33.28 3.99
N THR A 440 9.63 32.33 4.42
CA THR A 440 10.65 32.63 5.43
C THR A 440 11.75 33.39 4.72
N ASP A 441 11.99 34.63 5.12
CA ASP A 441 13.23 35.32 4.76
C ASP A 441 14.37 34.52 5.42
N GLU A 442 15.17 33.80 4.62
CA GLU A 442 16.43 33.22 5.05
C GLU A 442 17.48 34.33 5.18
#